data_93a60e23ffec5da40900044fee854792
#
_entry.id   93a60e23ffec5da40900044fee854792
#
_cell.length_a   1.000
_cell.length_b   1.000
_cell.length_c   1.000
_cell.angle_alpha   90.00
_cell.angle_beta   90.00
_cell.angle_gamma   90.00
#
_symmetry.space_group_name_H-M   'P 1'
#
loop_
_entity.id
_entity.type
_entity.pdbx_description
1 polymer ?
#
loop_
_entity_poly.entity_id
_entity_poly.type
_entity_poly.pdbx_seq_one_letter_code
_entity_poly.pdbx_strand_id
1 'polypeptide(L)'
;MKRSANQPKYFSSFIVALIIMYLLIGTIIFMNLKIDSVVLQKSINNLYSKDLFAHFLRAENHYFYPKETDELFTISNASKMAIQLATSVKPSDARTFLGNELPGLRLYDTEIIIAGEGTDLTTLPYESSPPTEVLLEERKVAEEKLKQIEGNSSKEFTQVSPPQKKTVYIYQTHSWESFLPLLEDAQVPNDAISNDERANVIGLGKRMSQNLINKGIGVVHDTTNMTKTLNEKGMRSTKAYAVSGNLVEDAVSNKGNDLTYFIDIHRDSARKHLTTKNINGKDYARLYFVVGKEHNKYLENLDTAKELHKRLEAKYPGISRGVFLKTKSEGNGVYNQDVSNKAMLVEIGGVDNDLNELYRSVDAFTEVFSEYYWESSEAKEVNGNG
;
A
#
# COMPACT_ATOMS: atom_id res chain seq x y z
N MET A 1 -58.81 46.54 0.24
CA MET A 1 -57.89 45.41 0.47
C MET A 1 -57.36 44.90 -0.88
N LYS A 2 -56.13 45.25 -1.24
CA LYS A 2 -55.46 44.73 -2.45
C LYS A 2 -54.60 43.53 -2.02
N ARG A 3 -54.94 42.32 -2.43
CA ARG A 3 -54.10 41.14 -2.27
C ARG A 3 -52.95 41.18 -3.27
N SER A 4 -51.77 41.12 -2.75
CA SER A 4 -50.49 41.13 -3.51
C SER A 4 -50.34 39.81 -4.28
N ALA A 5 -50.21 39.89 -5.61
CA ALA A 5 -49.96 38.79 -6.51
C ALA A 5 -48.43 38.64 -6.73
N ASN A 6 -47.70 38.17 -5.73
CA ASN A 6 -46.24 37.94 -5.82
C ASN A 6 -45.85 36.48 -5.95
N GLN A 7 -46.77 35.54 -6.21
CA GLN A 7 -46.47 34.13 -6.35
C GLN A 7 -45.89 33.60 -7.67
N PRO A 8 -46.13 34.22 -8.85
CA PRO A 8 -45.63 33.61 -10.10
C PRO A 8 -44.10 33.72 -10.33
N LYS A 9 -43.42 34.67 -9.70
CA LYS A 9 -41.97 34.87 -9.94
C LYS A 9 -41.10 33.76 -9.33
N TYR A 10 -41.40 33.26 -8.18
CA TYR A 10 -40.64 32.18 -7.54
C TYR A 10 -40.91 30.82 -8.19
N PHE A 11 -42.12 30.59 -8.69
CA PHE A 11 -42.46 29.37 -9.41
C PHE A 11 -41.71 29.27 -10.75
N SER A 12 -41.61 30.39 -11.50
CA SER A 12 -40.84 30.46 -12.72
C SER A 12 -39.34 30.24 -12.46
N SER A 13 -38.78 30.82 -11.38
CA SER A 13 -37.37 30.62 -11.02
C SER A 13 -37.07 29.16 -10.60
N PHE A 14 -38.02 28.51 -9.93
CA PHE A 14 -37.91 27.10 -9.56
C PHE A 14 -37.89 26.19 -10.80
N ILE A 15 -38.77 26.44 -11.76
CA ILE A 15 -38.82 25.67 -13.01
C ILE A 15 -37.50 25.85 -13.81
N VAL A 16 -36.97 27.10 -13.90
CA VAL A 16 -35.69 27.36 -14.55
C VAL A 16 -34.53 26.61 -13.85
N ALA A 17 -34.49 26.63 -12.54
CA ALA A 17 -33.47 25.90 -11.79
C ALA A 17 -33.56 24.38 -12.02
N LEU A 18 -34.76 23.81 -12.10
CA LEU A 18 -34.98 22.40 -12.44
C LEU A 18 -34.49 22.07 -13.85
N ILE A 19 -34.76 22.90 -14.83
CA ILE A 19 -34.32 22.73 -16.21
C ILE A 19 -32.79 22.80 -16.30
N ILE A 20 -32.15 23.75 -15.61
CA ILE A 20 -30.70 23.86 -15.55
C ILE A 20 -30.08 22.62 -14.90
N MET A 21 -30.66 22.11 -13.81
CA MET A 21 -30.21 20.89 -13.16
C MET A 21 -30.33 19.67 -14.10
N TYR A 22 -31.42 19.53 -14.84
CA TYR A 22 -31.61 18.46 -15.81
C TYR A 22 -30.63 18.54 -16.98
N LEU A 23 -30.34 19.77 -17.47
CA LEU A 23 -29.35 19.99 -18.52
C LEU A 23 -27.92 19.66 -18.04
N LEU A 24 -27.59 19.99 -16.79
CA LEU A 24 -26.29 19.65 -16.19
C LEU A 24 -26.14 18.14 -16.03
N ILE A 25 -27.15 17.46 -15.54
CA ILE A 25 -27.14 15.99 -15.41
C ILE A 25 -27.05 15.34 -16.80
N GLY A 26 -27.82 15.83 -17.79
CA GLY A 26 -27.77 15.34 -19.15
C GLY A 26 -26.42 15.54 -19.83
N THR A 27 -25.75 16.70 -19.62
CA THR A 27 -24.40 16.94 -20.13
C THR A 27 -23.35 16.04 -19.47
N ILE A 28 -23.44 15.81 -18.17
CA ILE A 28 -22.54 14.90 -17.44
C ILE A 28 -22.67 13.46 -17.99
N ILE A 29 -23.91 13.00 -18.24
CA ILE A 29 -24.17 11.67 -18.79
C ILE A 29 -23.70 11.57 -20.25
N PHE A 30 -23.95 12.61 -21.07
CA PHE A 30 -23.60 12.64 -22.49
C PHE A 30 -22.08 12.72 -22.71
N MET A 31 -21.35 13.43 -21.86
CA MET A 31 -19.89 13.56 -21.96
C MET A 31 -19.13 12.32 -21.52
N ASN A 32 -19.81 11.27 -21.07
CA ASN A 32 -19.20 10.00 -20.64
C ASN A 32 -18.01 10.25 -19.67
N LEU A 33 -18.13 11.29 -18.83
CA LEU A 33 -17.14 11.60 -17.82
C LEU A 33 -17.13 10.46 -16.83
N LYS A 34 -16.11 9.61 -16.90
CA LYS A 34 -15.78 8.69 -15.82
C LYS A 34 -15.45 9.52 -14.59
N ILE A 35 -16.44 9.72 -13.74
CA ILE A 35 -16.23 10.35 -12.44
C ILE A 35 -15.58 9.26 -11.57
N ASP A 36 -14.25 9.14 -11.65
CA ASP A 36 -13.41 8.29 -10.80
C ASP A 36 -13.29 8.90 -9.38
N SER A 37 -14.40 9.31 -8.82
CA SER A 37 -14.44 9.72 -7.42
C SER A 37 -14.79 8.51 -6.56
N VAL A 38 -13.80 8.00 -5.87
CA VAL A 38 -13.95 6.90 -4.87
C VAL A 38 -14.99 7.28 -3.80
N VAL A 39 -15.09 8.57 -3.47
CA VAL A 39 -16.10 9.09 -2.55
C VAL A 39 -17.50 8.94 -3.14
N LEU A 40 -17.66 9.21 -4.44
CA LEU A 40 -18.95 9.04 -5.11
C LEU A 40 -19.31 7.57 -5.26
N GLN A 41 -18.36 6.69 -5.62
CA GLN A 41 -18.57 5.24 -5.69
C GLN A 41 -18.91 4.64 -4.32
N LYS A 42 -18.21 5.05 -3.27
CA LYS A 42 -18.47 4.61 -1.90
C LYS A 42 -19.83 5.13 -1.39
N SER A 43 -20.20 6.36 -1.77
CA SER A 43 -21.52 6.94 -1.46
C SER A 43 -22.63 6.27 -2.25
N ILE A 44 -22.41 5.95 -3.53
CA ILE A 44 -23.36 5.20 -4.37
C ILE A 44 -23.51 3.77 -3.86
N ASN A 45 -22.43 3.08 -3.51
CA ASN A 45 -22.50 1.73 -2.94
C ASN A 45 -23.21 1.71 -1.57
N ASN A 46 -23.05 2.75 -0.76
CA ASN A 46 -23.85 2.92 0.47
C ASN A 46 -25.31 3.30 0.19
N LEU A 47 -25.58 4.01 -0.90
CA LEU A 47 -26.94 4.33 -1.36
C LEU A 47 -27.69 3.10 -1.92
N TYR A 48 -26.97 2.14 -2.51
CA TYR A 48 -27.52 0.85 -2.94
C TYR A 48 -27.56 -0.19 -1.82
N SER A 49 -27.22 0.19 -0.58
CA SER A 49 -27.34 -0.72 0.55
C SER A 49 -28.82 -1.08 0.78
N LYS A 50 -29.05 -2.33 1.17
CA LYS A 50 -30.40 -2.84 1.52
C LYS A 50 -31.10 -1.95 2.54
N ASP A 51 -30.33 -1.22 3.35
CA ASP A 51 -30.78 -0.33 4.40
C ASP A 51 -31.43 0.95 3.87
N LEU A 52 -30.92 1.53 2.77
CA LEU A 52 -31.55 2.70 2.16
C LEU A 52 -32.92 2.35 1.53
N PHE A 53 -32.98 1.21 0.84
CA PHE A 53 -34.24 0.74 0.24
C PHE A 53 -35.25 0.40 1.35
N ALA A 54 -34.83 -0.24 2.42
CA ALA A 54 -35.64 -0.49 3.59
C ALA A 54 -36.12 0.80 4.24
N HIS A 55 -35.27 1.86 4.26
CA HIS A 55 -35.62 3.16 4.80
C HIS A 55 -36.66 3.90 3.95
N PHE A 56 -36.58 3.83 2.61
CA PHE A 56 -37.64 4.34 1.72
C PHE A 56 -38.97 3.59 1.89
N LEU A 57 -38.95 2.28 2.01
CA LEU A 57 -40.12 1.46 2.27
C LEU A 57 -40.76 1.80 3.65
N ARG A 58 -39.93 2.09 4.66
CA ARG A 58 -40.35 2.54 5.98
C ARG A 58 -41.00 3.94 5.95
N ALA A 59 -40.42 4.86 5.14
CA ALA A 59 -40.96 6.21 4.99
C ALA A 59 -42.32 6.24 4.32
N GLU A 60 -42.61 5.33 3.39
CA GLU A 60 -43.91 5.18 2.70
C GLU A 60 -44.92 4.41 3.53
N ASN A 61 -44.50 3.51 4.42
CA ASN A 61 -45.42 2.60 5.11
C ASN A 61 -45.19 2.56 6.64
N HIS A 62 -45.57 3.64 7.31
CA HIS A 62 -45.41 3.83 8.75
C HIS A 62 -46.17 2.80 9.61
N TYR A 63 -47.08 2.03 9.04
CA TYR A 63 -47.95 1.10 9.77
C TYR A 63 -47.24 -0.25 10.04
N PHE A 64 -46.30 -0.67 9.18
CA PHE A 64 -45.66 -1.96 9.31
C PHE A 64 -44.26 -1.91 9.96
N TYR A 65 -43.69 -0.71 10.17
CA TYR A 65 -42.37 -0.53 10.75
C TYR A 65 -42.42 0.49 11.90
N PRO A 66 -42.56 0.05 13.18
CA PRO A 66 -42.52 0.97 14.31
C PRO A 66 -41.18 1.69 14.40
N LYS A 67 -41.24 2.95 14.83
CA LYS A 67 -40.08 3.84 14.98
C LYS A 67 -39.05 3.25 15.94
N GLU A 68 -38.01 2.63 15.43
CA GLU A 68 -36.72 2.64 16.07
C GLU A 68 -35.93 3.85 15.54
N THR A 69 -35.39 4.62 16.46
CA THR A 69 -34.62 5.85 16.19
C THR A 69 -33.30 5.50 15.53
N ASP A 70 -33.33 5.29 14.22
CA ASP A 70 -32.12 5.19 13.42
C ASP A 70 -31.55 6.60 13.21
N GLU A 71 -30.46 6.92 13.92
CA GLU A 71 -29.71 8.17 13.85
C GLU A 71 -29.01 8.41 12.49
N LEU A 72 -29.14 7.49 11.50
CA LEU A 72 -28.45 7.53 10.23
C LEU A 72 -28.85 8.68 9.30
N PHE A 73 -30.08 9.17 9.38
CA PHE A 73 -30.63 10.26 8.55
C PHE A 73 -31.11 11.48 9.35
N THR A 74 -30.25 12.01 10.20
CA THR A 74 -30.48 13.35 10.74
C THR A 74 -30.08 14.40 9.70
N ILE A 75 -30.72 15.58 9.70
CA ILE A 75 -30.34 16.75 8.89
C ILE A 75 -28.83 17.05 9.07
N SER A 76 -28.28 16.81 10.27
CA SER A 76 -26.86 16.93 10.59
C SER A 76 -25.99 15.94 9.80
N ASN A 77 -26.40 14.69 9.65
CA ASN A 77 -25.62 13.70 8.91
C ASN A 77 -25.73 13.91 7.40
N ALA A 78 -26.89 14.31 6.89
CA ALA A 78 -27.08 14.66 5.49
C ALA A 78 -26.26 15.90 5.08
N SER A 79 -26.19 16.92 5.94
CA SER A 79 -25.36 18.11 5.69
C SER A 79 -23.85 17.81 5.78
N LYS A 80 -23.42 16.98 6.73
CA LYS A 80 -22.03 16.50 6.78
C LYS A 80 -21.64 15.74 5.52
N MET A 81 -22.53 14.86 5.03
CA MET A 81 -22.32 14.10 3.80
C MET A 81 -22.27 15.00 2.57
N ALA A 82 -23.15 16.01 2.49
CA ALA A 82 -23.16 17.00 1.41
C ALA A 82 -21.84 17.83 1.39
N ILE A 83 -21.38 18.28 2.55
CA ILE A 83 -20.08 18.99 2.66
C ILE A 83 -18.93 18.09 2.25
N GLN A 84 -18.92 16.83 2.72
CA GLN A 84 -17.87 15.87 2.36
C GLN A 84 -17.83 15.58 0.85
N LEU A 85 -19.00 15.48 0.21
CA LEU A 85 -19.10 15.29 -1.25
C LEU A 85 -18.65 16.52 -2.04
N ALA A 86 -19.03 17.71 -1.56
CA ALA A 86 -18.72 18.98 -2.25
C ALA A 86 -17.26 19.43 -2.07
N THR A 87 -16.64 19.13 -0.93
CA THR A 87 -15.34 19.70 -0.54
C THR A 87 -14.26 18.67 -0.27
N SER A 88 -14.59 17.37 -0.25
CA SER A 88 -13.72 16.27 0.24
C SER A 88 -13.26 16.44 1.71
N VAL A 89 -13.88 17.35 2.47
CA VAL A 89 -13.61 17.60 3.88
C VAL A 89 -14.59 16.80 4.74
N LYS A 90 -14.08 16.05 5.71
CA LYS A 90 -14.89 15.39 6.75
C LYS A 90 -15.17 16.38 7.89
N PRO A 91 -16.40 16.89 8.07
CA PRO A 91 -16.68 17.90 9.11
C PRO A 91 -16.41 17.46 10.54
N SER A 92 -16.29 16.16 10.75
CA SER A 92 -15.94 15.55 12.04
C SER A 92 -14.44 15.44 12.29
N ASP A 93 -13.61 15.75 11.30
CA ASP A 93 -12.15 15.62 11.38
C ASP A 93 -11.46 16.90 10.84
N ALA A 94 -11.02 17.74 11.79
CA ALA A 94 -10.36 19.01 11.50
C ALA A 94 -9.09 18.85 10.64
N ARG A 95 -8.46 17.66 10.64
CA ARG A 95 -7.28 17.35 9.86
C ARG A 95 -7.57 17.36 8.36
N THR A 96 -8.77 16.95 7.95
CA THR A 96 -9.17 16.96 6.53
C THR A 96 -9.38 18.37 5.99
N PHE A 97 -9.67 19.34 6.87
CA PHE A 97 -9.78 20.76 6.51
C PHE A 97 -8.41 21.37 6.20
N LEU A 98 -7.39 21.00 6.98
CA LEU A 98 -6.02 21.48 6.82
C LEU A 98 -5.22 20.64 5.81
N GLY A 99 -5.59 19.37 5.61
CA GLY A 99 -4.83 18.41 4.79
C GLY A 99 -4.79 18.76 3.30
N ASN A 100 -5.76 19.52 2.80
CA ASN A 100 -5.74 20.00 1.42
C ASN A 100 -4.85 21.23 1.22
N GLU A 101 -4.59 22.00 2.28
CA GLU A 101 -3.85 23.26 2.23
C GLU A 101 -2.36 23.08 2.64
N LEU A 102 -2.04 22.06 3.43
CA LEU A 102 -0.68 21.82 3.91
C LEU A 102 -0.14 20.50 3.37
N PRO A 103 0.85 20.54 2.45
CA PRO A 103 1.54 19.34 1.98
C PRO A 103 2.13 18.57 3.17
N GLY A 104 1.80 17.29 3.30
CA GLY A 104 2.28 16.44 4.40
C GLY A 104 1.24 16.15 5.50
N LEU A 105 0.18 16.96 5.67
CA LEU A 105 -0.89 16.62 6.62
C LEU A 105 -1.72 15.39 6.21
N ARG A 106 -1.69 14.99 4.94
CA ARG A 106 -2.28 13.72 4.47
C ARG A 106 -1.60 12.49 5.08
N LEU A 107 -0.35 12.61 5.50
CA LEU A 107 0.38 11.54 6.20
C LEU A 107 -0.24 11.19 7.55
N TYR A 108 -1.00 12.09 8.15
CA TYR A 108 -1.67 11.86 9.44
C TYR A 108 -2.92 10.97 9.37
N ASP A 109 -3.37 10.58 8.17
CA ASP A 109 -4.38 9.54 8.00
C ASP A 109 -3.78 8.13 8.13
N THR A 110 -2.45 8.00 8.08
CA THR A 110 -1.76 6.74 8.33
C THR A 110 -2.00 6.31 9.77
N GLU A 111 -2.57 5.14 9.92
CA GLU A 111 -2.85 4.55 11.23
C GLU A 111 -1.64 3.73 11.67
N ILE A 112 -0.94 4.18 12.72
CA ILE A 112 0.14 3.41 13.34
C ILE A 112 -0.50 2.32 14.19
N ILE A 113 -0.50 1.09 13.71
CA ILE A 113 -1.05 -0.05 14.45
C ILE A 113 -0.08 -0.51 15.53
N ILE A 114 1.21 -0.58 15.18
CA ILE A 114 2.29 -0.84 16.12
C ILE A 114 3.43 0.12 15.79
N ALA A 115 3.83 0.93 16.76
CA ALA A 115 5.02 1.76 16.69
C ALA A 115 6.23 0.96 17.18
N GLY A 116 7.23 0.77 16.34
CA GLY A 116 8.54 0.29 16.77
C GLY A 116 9.32 1.38 17.51
N GLU A 117 10.47 1.04 18.07
CA GLU A 117 11.32 1.98 18.80
C GLU A 117 11.62 3.25 17.97
N GLY A 118 11.37 4.43 18.54
CA GLY A 118 11.62 5.73 17.89
C GLY A 118 10.71 6.02 16.68
N THR A 119 9.57 5.35 16.57
CA THR A 119 8.58 5.59 15.55
C THR A 119 7.36 6.28 16.13
N ASP A 120 7.02 7.43 15.59
CA ASP A 120 5.86 8.23 15.95
C ASP A 120 5.29 8.96 14.71
N LEU A 121 4.33 9.86 14.91
CA LEU A 121 3.70 10.61 13.82
C LEU A 121 4.67 11.56 13.09
N THR A 122 5.80 11.92 13.68
CA THR A 122 6.80 12.80 13.06
C THR A 122 7.82 12.02 12.22
N THR A 123 7.89 10.72 12.42
CA THR A 123 8.81 9.79 11.77
C THR A 123 8.08 8.80 10.85
N LEU A 124 6.84 9.13 10.43
CA LEU A 124 6.07 8.29 9.53
C LEU A 124 6.83 8.00 8.24
N PRO A 125 6.75 6.76 7.76
CA PRO A 125 7.35 6.37 6.49
C PRO A 125 6.73 7.14 5.33
N TYR A 126 7.56 7.60 4.43
CA TYR A 126 7.15 8.34 3.24
C TYR A 126 7.51 7.57 1.97
N GLU A 127 6.48 7.12 1.27
CA GLU A 127 6.60 6.52 -0.05
C GLU A 127 6.60 7.64 -1.10
N SER A 128 7.75 7.92 -1.72
CA SER A 128 7.84 8.86 -2.83
C SER A 128 7.91 8.10 -4.15
N SER A 129 6.83 8.17 -4.93
CA SER A 129 6.92 7.79 -6.34
C SER A 129 7.59 8.93 -7.11
N PRO A 130 8.77 8.73 -7.68
CA PRO A 130 9.42 9.76 -8.47
C PRO A 130 8.56 10.13 -9.69
N PRO A 131 8.59 11.38 -10.14
CA PRO A 131 8.00 11.78 -11.42
C PRO A 131 8.53 10.90 -12.56
N THR A 132 7.72 10.69 -13.59
CA THR A 132 8.10 9.85 -14.73
C THR A 132 9.39 10.33 -15.39
N GLU A 133 9.61 11.64 -15.42
CA GLU A 133 10.81 12.29 -15.98
C GLU A 133 12.08 11.84 -15.22
N VAL A 134 11.98 11.66 -13.90
CA VAL A 134 13.11 11.22 -13.05
C VAL A 134 13.40 9.73 -13.24
N LEU A 135 12.41 8.91 -13.59
CA LEU A 135 12.61 7.50 -13.93
C LEU A 135 13.40 7.29 -15.23
N LEU A 136 13.46 8.31 -16.10
CA LEU A 136 14.25 8.27 -17.34
C LEU A 136 15.70 8.63 -17.10
N GLU A 137 16.03 9.31 -16.01
CA GLU A 137 17.40 9.68 -15.62
C GLU A 137 18.01 8.60 -14.72
N GLU A 138 18.38 7.47 -15.33
CA GLU A 138 19.03 6.38 -14.62
C GLU A 138 20.37 6.81 -14.04
N ARG A 139 20.57 6.60 -12.72
CA ARG A 139 21.85 6.82 -12.06
C ARG A 139 22.77 5.61 -12.28
N LYS A 140 24.00 5.90 -12.60
CA LYS A 140 25.04 4.87 -12.76
C LYS A 140 25.39 4.26 -11.40
N VAL A 141 25.69 2.99 -11.45
CA VAL A 141 26.10 2.23 -10.26
C VAL A 141 27.57 2.47 -9.96
N ALA A 142 27.91 2.65 -8.69
CA ALA A 142 29.26 2.76 -8.20
C ALA A 142 29.94 1.37 -8.17
N GLU A 143 30.42 0.91 -9.31
CA GLU A 143 30.97 -0.44 -9.53
C GLU A 143 32.04 -0.86 -8.50
N GLU A 144 32.92 0.06 -8.09
CA GLU A 144 33.95 -0.23 -7.10
C GLU A 144 33.35 -0.55 -5.72
N LYS A 145 32.28 0.14 -5.33
CA LYS A 145 31.60 -0.11 -4.06
C LYS A 145 30.88 -1.45 -4.07
N LEU A 146 30.22 -1.80 -5.17
CA LEU A 146 29.58 -3.11 -5.31
C LEU A 146 30.57 -4.24 -5.21
N LYS A 147 31.71 -4.19 -5.93
CA LYS A 147 32.76 -5.20 -5.90
C LYS A 147 33.35 -5.39 -4.50
N GLN A 148 33.56 -4.31 -3.74
CA GLN A 148 34.07 -4.39 -2.37
C GLN A 148 33.09 -5.14 -1.44
N ILE A 149 31.78 -4.94 -1.63
CA ILE A 149 30.75 -5.54 -0.81
C ILE A 149 30.51 -6.99 -1.21
N GLU A 150 30.47 -7.30 -2.50
CA GLU A 150 30.34 -8.66 -3.01
C GLU A 150 31.54 -9.53 -2.59
N GLY A 151 32.75 -9.00 -2.64
CA GLY A 151 33.97 -9.67 -2.17
C GLY A 151 33.94 -10.01 -0.67
N ASN A 152 33.30 -9.20 0.15
CA ASN A 152 33.15 -9.42 1.60
C ASN A 152 31.92 -10.27 1.96
N SER A 153 30.97 -10.40 1.04
CA SER A 153 29.67 -11.07 1.28
C SER A 153 29.61 -12.49 0.72
N SER A 154 30.73 -13.03 0.20
CA SER A 154 30.81 -14.40 -0.32
C SER A 154 30.64 -15.47 0.80
N LYS A 155 29.46 -15.48 1.43
CA LYS A 155 28.93 -16.77 1.92
C LYS A 155 28.66 -17.59 0.67
N GLU A 156 29.47 -18.64 0.45
CA GLU A 156 29.17 -19.66 -0.54
C GLU A 156 27.73 -20.12 -0.31
N PHE A 157 26.85 -19.69 -1.21
CA PHE A 157 25.50 -20.24 -1.25
C PHE A 157 25.66 -21.70 -1.66
N THR A 158 25.48 -22.61 -0.72
CA THR A 158 25.36 -24.01 -1.04
C THR A 158 24.21 -24.14 -2.05
N GLN A 159 24.50 -24.64 -3.24
CA GLN A 159 23.47 -24.86 -4.27
C GLN A 159 22.53 -25.97 -3.77
N VAL A 160 21.48 -25.56 -3.08
CA VAL A 160 20.38 -26.45 -2.75
C VAL A 160 19.42 -26.46 -3.93
N SER A 161 19.00 -27.62 -4.38
CA SER A 161 17.99 -27.74 -5.43
C SER A 161 16.69 -27.06 -4.95
N PRO A 162 16.12 -26.12 -5.72
CA PRO A 162 14.89 -25.44 -5.31
C PRO A 162 13.75 -26.43 -5.08
N PRO A 163 12.94 -26.24 -4.03
CA PRO A 163 11.75 -27.06 -3.81
C PRO A 163 10.81 -27.02 -5.02
N GLN A 164 10.20 -28.18 -5.35
CA GLN A 164 9.27 -28.26 -6.49
C GLN A 164 8.01 -27.45 -6.24
N LYS A 165 7.48 -27.47 -5.01
CA LYS A 165 6.29 -26.71 -4.64
C LYS A 165 6.67 -25.26 -4.38
N LYS A 166 6.15 -24.32 -5.17
CA LYS A 166 6.35 -22.88 -5.03
C LYS A 166 5.21 -22.28 -4.23
N THR A 167 5.50 -21.71 -3.07
CA THR A 167 4.50 -21.18 -2.14
C THR A 167 4.66 -19.70 -1.84
N VAL A 168 5.82 -19.13 -2.15
CA VAL A 168 6.14 -17.71 -1.93
C VAL A 168 6.38 -17.03 -3.27
N TYR A 169 5.73 -15.89 -3.48
CA TYR A 169 5.97 -14.99 -4.61
C TYR A 169 6.60 -13.70 -4.09
N ILE A 170 7.78 -13.37 -4.59
CA ILE A 170 8.50 -12.12 -4.28
C ILE A 170 8.50 -11.26 -5.53
N TYR A 171 8.15 -9.98 -5.37
CA TYR A 171 8.11 -9.02 -6.45
C TYR A 171 8.43 -7.61 -5.95
N GLN A 172 8.56 -6.65 -6.85
CA GLN A 172 8.89 -5.26 -6.55
C GLN A 172 8.06 -4.33 -7.42
N THR A 173 6.98 -3.77 -6.85
CA THR A 173 6.11 -2.82 -7.57
C THR A 173 6.89 -1.57 -7.99
N HIS A 174 7.82 -1.11 -7.17
CA HIS A 174 8.73 0.00 -7.47
C HIS A 174 10.16 -0.51 -7.68
N SER A 175 10.37 -1.36 -8.69
CA SER A 175 11.67 -2.02 -8.94
C SER A 175 12.86 -1.06 -9.10
N TRP A 176 12.60 0.23 -9.38
CA TRP A 176 13.61 1.28 -9.51
C TRP A 176 14.15 1.80 -8.17
N GLU A 177 13.51 1.50 -7.05
CA GLU A 177 13.94 1.98 -5.74
C GLU A 177 15.33 1.46 -5.39
N SER A 178 16.25 2.40 -5.17
CA SER A 178 17.67 2.16 -5.01
C SER A 178 18.21 2.88 -3.77
N PHE A 179 19.50 2.79 -3.55
CA PHE A 179 20.19 3.27 -2.36
C PHE A 179 21.34 4.19 -2.74
N LEU A 180 21.39 5.41 -2.19
CA LEU A 180 22.37 6.45 -2.50
C LEU A 180 23.84 5.97 -2.40
N PRO A 181 24.23 5.16 -1.38
CA PRO A 181 25.60 4.68 -1.30
C PRO A 181 26.04 3.79 -2.45
N LEU A 182 25.09 3.22 -3.20
CA LEU A 182 25.37 2.32 -4.33
C LEU A 182 25.44 3.03 -5.69
N LEU A 183 25.15 4.33 -5.72
CA LEU A 183 25.05 5.12 -6.94
C LEU A 183 26.17 6.16 -7.04
N GLU A 184 26.53 6.53 -8.26
CA GLU A 184 27.43 7.65 -8.55
C GLU A 184 26.64 8.96 -8.47
N ASP A 185 27.24 10.01 -7.90
CA ASP A 185 26.71 11.38 -7.86
C ASP A 185 25.30 11.54 -7.30
N ALA A 186 24.84 10.60 -6.46
CA ALA A 186 23.53 10.59 -5.83
C ALA A 186 23.63 11.11 -4.38
N GLN A 187 22.86 12.15 -4.03
CA GLN A 187 22.93 12.81 -2.70
C GLN A 187 21.59 13.02 -2.03
N VAL A 188 20.53 13.27 -2.81
CA VAL A 188 19.19 13.52 -2.28
C VAL A 188 18.30 12.29 -2.47
N PRO A 189 17.28 12.09 -1.64
CA PRO A 189 16.43 10.90 -1.70
C PRO A 189 15.86 10.59 -3.09
N ASN A 190 15.53 11.62 -3.87
CA ASN A 190 15.01 11.45 -5.23
C ASN A 190 16.05 10.94 -6.23
N ASP A 191 17.35 11.00 -5.91
CA ASP A 191 18.42 10.43 -6.74
C ASP A 191 18.53 8.91 -6.58
N ALA A 192 17.91 8.32 -5.53
CA ALA A 192 18.01 6.90 -5.22
C ALA A 192 17.15 6.04 -6.15
N ILE A 193 17.47 6.09 -7.45
CA ILE A 193 16.77 5.40 -8.54
C ILE A 193 17.78 4.70 -9.43
N SER A 194 17.58 3.42 -9.69
CA SER A 194 18.38 2.64 -10.63
C SER A 194 17.61 1.47 -11.21
N ASN A 195 17.87 1.15 -12.48
CA ASN A 195 17.39 -0.08 -13.12
C ASN A 195 18.38 -1.25 -12.97
N ASP A 196 19.54 -1.04 -12.35
CA ASP A 196 20.50 -2.10 -12.07
C ASP A 196 20.04 -2.93 -10.87
N GLU A 197 19.74 -4.20 -11.11
CA GLU A 197 19.25 -5.15 -10.10
C GLU A 197 20.22 -5.33 -8.92
N ARG A 198 21.50 -5.02 -9.07
CA ARG A 198 22.50 -5.11 -8.01
C ARG A 198 22.38 -3.96 -6.99
N ALA A 199 21.81 -2.84 -7.42
CA ALA A 199 21.75 -1.61 -6.64
C ALA A 199 20.33 -1.22 -6.20
N ASN A 200 19.31 -1.99 -6.58
CA ASN A 200 17.92 -1.71 -6.26
C ASN A 200 17.26 -2.83 -5.46
N VAL A 201 15.96 -2.67 -5.14
CA VAL A 201 15.18 -3.63 -4.33
C VAL A 201 15.05 -5.02 -4.96
N ILE A 202 15.28 -5.18 -6.28
CA ILE A 202 15.33 -6.51 -6.92
C ILE A 202 16.49 -7.32 -6.33
N GLY A 203 17.65 -6.69 -6.09
CA GLY A 203 18.79 -7.35 -5.45
C GLY A 203 18.48 -7.87 -4.05
N LEU A 204 17.66 -7.14 -3.28
CA LEU A 204 17.18 -7.61 -1.98
C LEU A 204 16.25 -8.81 -2.13
N GLY A 205 15.33 -8.77 -3.11
CA GLY A 205 14.45 -9.89 -3.45
C GLY A 205 15.22 -11.14 -3.86
N LYS A 206 16.28 -10.99 -4.63
CA LYS A 206 17.18 -12.09 -5.04
C LYS A 206 17.82 -12.76 -3.82
N ARG A 207 18.37 -11.97 -2.89
CA ARG A 207 18.94 -12.49 -1.64
C ARG A 207 17.89 -13.19 -0.78
N MET A 208 16.71 -12.57 -0.60
CA MET A 208 15.60 -13.16 0.15
C MET A 208 15.17 -14.50 -0.46
N SER A 209 14.98 -14.55 -1.78
CA SER A 209 14.64 -15.77 -2.50
C SER A 209 15.64 -16.90 -2.25
N GLN A 210 16.94 -16.60 -2.39
CA GLN A 210 18.00 -17.58 -2.18
C GLN A 210 18.02 -18.09 -0.74
N ASN A 211 17.85 -17.20 0.24
CA ASN A 211 17.81 -17.57 1.65
C ASN A 211 16.61 -18.47 1.97
N LEU A 212 15.42 -18.18 1.42
CA LEU A 212 14.21 -19.01 1.60
C LEU A 212 14.37 -20.38 0.95
N ILE A 213 14.94 -20.45 -0.25
CA ILE A 213 15.22 -21.72 -0.93
C ILE A 213 16.18 -22.57 -0.08
N ASN A 214 17.22 -21.98 0.50
CA ASN A 214 18.15 -22.67 1.38
C ASN A 214 17.48 -23.20 2.68
N LYS A 215 16.36 -22.63 3.06
CA LYS A 215 15.51 -23.08 4.18
C LYS A 215 14.39 -24.04 3.77
N GLY A 216 14.40 -24.53 2.53
CA GLY A 216 13.44 -25.49 1.99
C GLY A 216 12.11 -24.90 1.58
N ILE A 217 12.00 -23.58 1.41
CA ILE A 217 10.79 -22.88 0.99
C ILE A 217 10.87 -22.57 -0.51
N GLY A 218 9.88 -23.03 -1.28
CA GLY A 218 9.84 -22.80 -2.72
C GLY A 218 9.38 -21.38 -3.06
N VAL A 219 10.17 -20.68 -3.86
CA VAL A 219 9.99 -19.28 -4.21
C VAL A 219 9.86 -19.11 -5.72
N VAL A 220 8.99 -18.21 -6.13
CA VAL A 220 9.00 -17.53 -7.43
C VAL A 220 9.44 -16.10 -7.17
N HIS A 221 10.56 -15.68 -7.73
CA HIS A 221 11.02 -14.29 -7.67
C HIS A 221 10.82 -13.63 -9.02
N ASP A 222 9.95 -12.64 -9.08
CA ASP A 222 9.73 -11.80 -10.24
C ASP A 222 10.77 -10.66 -10.25
N THR A 223 11.54 -10.56 -11.32
CA THR A 223 12.58 -9.53 -11.49
C THR A 223 12.21 -8.53 -12.59
N THR A 224 10.92 -8.34 -12.83
CA THR A 224 10.43 -7.41 -13.85
C THR A 224 10.94 -6.00 -13.61
N ASN A 225 11.65 -5.45 -14.60
CA ASN A 225 12.01 -4.04 -14.60
C ASN A 225 10.75 -3.20 -14.87
N MET A 226 10.18 -2.67 -13.79
CA MET A 226 8.93 -1.92 -13.84
C MET A 226 9.07 -0.61 -14.63
N THR A 227 10.22 0.07 -14.55
CA THR A 227 10.51 1.28 -15.34
C THR A 227 10.42 0.99 -16.84
N LYS A 228 11.09 -0.07 -17.29
CA LYS A 228 11.05 -0.49 -18.68
C LYS A 228 9.62 -0.86 -19.11
N THR A 229 8.93 -1.64 -18.29
CA THR A 229 7.56 -2.10 -18.58
C THR A 229 6.57 -0.93 -18.67
N LEU A 230 6.67 0.04 -17.77
CA LEU A 230 5.83 1.25 -17.79
C LEU A 230 6.11 2.09 -19.05
N ASN A 231 7.39 2.29 -19.39
CA ASN A 231 7.80 3.05 -20.56
C ASN A 231 7.31 2.40 -21.87
N GLU A 232 7.46 1.08 -22.02
CA GLU A 232 6.97 0.32 -23.18
C GLU A 232 5.46 0.42 -23.35
N LYS A 233 4.72 0.53 -22.24
CA LYS A 233 3.26 0.69 -22.21
C LYS A 233 2.82 2.17 -22.29
N GLY A 234 3.74 3.14 -22.30
CA GLY A 234 3.41 4.57 -22.25
C GLY A 234 2.68 4.99 -20.96
N MET A 235 2.95 4.31 -19.87
CA MET A 235 2.30 4.52 -18.57
C MET A 235 3.18 5.32 -17.62
N ARG A 236 2.55 6.12 -16.74
CA ARG A 236 3.24 6.82 -15.66
C ARG A 236 3.55 5.89 -14.48
N SER A 237 4.52 6.28 -13.63
CA SER A 237 4.88 5.59 -12.38
C SER A 237 3.69 5.28 -11.46
N THR A 238 2.68 6.17 -11.43
CA THR A 238 1.43 5.96 -10.67
C THR A 238 0.63 4.73 -11.09
N LYS A 239 0.97 4.09 -12.20
CA LYS A 239 0.35 2.84 -12.69
C LYS A 239 1.14 1.58 -12.32
N ALA A 240 2.22 1.71 -11.55
CA ALA A 240 3.06 0.58 -11.17
C ALA A 240 2.27 -0.53 -10.45
N TYR A 241 1.41 -0.18 -9.49
CA TYR A 241 0.55 -1.18 -8.81
C TYR A 241 -0.44 -1.88 -9.76
N ALA A 242 -0.95 -1.20 -10.78
CA ALA A 242 -1.80 -1.85 -11.77
C ALA A 242 -1.02 -2.82 -12.65
N VAL A 243 0.23 -2.51 -12.97
CA VAL A 243 1.09 -3.38 -13.76
C VAL A 243 1.57 -4.57 -12.93
N SER A 244 2.04 -4.34 -11.70
CA SER A 244 2.48 -5.43 -10.81
C SER A 244 1.30 -6.33 -10.40
N GLY A 245 0.08 -5.79 -10.28
CA GLY A 245 -1.13 -6.57 -10.06
C GLY A 245 -1.36 -7.61 -11.16
N ASN A 246 -1.17 -7.24 -12.43
CA ASN A 246 -1.26 -8.20 -13.53
C ASN A 246 -0.18 -9.31 -13.43
N LEU A 247 1.05 -8.97 -13.04
CA LEU A 247 2.11 -9.96 -12.82
C LEU A 247 1.76 -10.93 -11.68
N VAL A 248 1.16 -10.41 -10.61
CA VAL A 248 0.67 -11.22 -9.49
C VAL A 248 -0.45 -12.16 -9.96
N GLU A 249 -1.43 -11.67 -10.73
CA GLU A 249 -2.52 -12.48 -11.30
C GLU A 249 -1.99 -13.57 -12.24
N ASP A 250 -1.04 -13.24 -13.09
CA ASP A 250 -0.37 -14.20 -13.99
C ASP A 250 0.36 -15.30 -13.19
N ALA A 251 1.07 -14.92 -12.11
CA ALA A 251 1.75 -15.87 -11.23
C ALA A 251 0.79 -16.82 -10.53
N VAL A 252 -0.35 -16.33 -10.05
CA VAL A 252 -1.41 -17.14 -9.42
C VAL A 252 -2.05 -18.09 -10.45
N SER A 253 -2.24 -17.63 -11.68
CA SER A 253 -2.87 -18.41 -12.75
C SER A 253 -1.98 -19.54 -13.26
N ASN A 254 -0.68 -19.51 -12.96
CA ASN A 254 0.26 -20.56 -13.40
C ASN A 254 0.04 -21.83 -12.58
N LYS A 255 -0.44 -22.89 -13.25
CA LYS A 255 -0.79 -24.19 -12.65
C LYS A 255 0.37 -24.91 -11.92
N GLY A 256 1.61 -24.51 -12.17
CA GLY A 256 2.80 -25.06 -11.48
C GLY A 256 3.06 -24.44 -10.11
N ASN A 257 2.31 -23.40 -9.72
CA ASN A 257 2.47 -22.67 -8.48
C ASN A 257 1.35 -22.98 -7.47
N ASP A 258 1.70 -23.01 -6.19
CA ASP A 258 0.77 -23.13 -5.05
C ASP A 258 1.01 -21.94 -4.12
N LEU A 259 0.94 -20.73 -4.70
CA LEU A 259 1.34 -19.49 -4.05
C LEU A 259 0.36 -19.12 -2.93
N THR A 260 0.91 -18.91 -1.76
CA THR A 260 0.17 -18.54 -0.55
C THR A 260 0.64 -17.20 0.00
N TYR A 261 1.97 -16.98 -0.01
CA TYR A 261 2.60 -15.76 0.49
C TYR A 261 3.02 -14.88 -0.68
N PHE A 262 2.71 -13.58 -0.58
CA PHE A 262 3.09 -12.57 -1.58
C PHE A 262 3.84 -11.45 -0.85
N ILE A 263 5.07 -11.18 -1.28
CA ILE A 263 5.96 -10.22 -0.63
C ILE A 263 6.37 -9.18 -1.65
N ASP A 264 5.84 -7.96 -1.50
CA ASP A 264 6.25 -6.78 -2.25
C ASP A 264 7.37 -6.07 -1.48
N ILE A 265 8.56 -5.99 -2.09
CA ILE A 265 9.72 -5.39 -1.44
C ILE A 265 9.91 -3.97 -1.93
N HIS A 266 9.98 -3.04 -0.98
CA HIS A 266 10.21 -1.62 -1.16
C HIS A 266 11.34 -1.11 -0.27
N ARG A 267 11.66 0.19 -0.36
CA ARG A 267 12.51 0.92 0.57
C ARG A 267 11.89 2.26 0.94
N ASP A 268 12.14 2.72 2.17
CA ASP A 268 11.72 4.04 2.66
C ASP A 268 12.56 5.17 2.03
N SER A 269 11.97 6.33 1.80
CA SER A 269 12.68 7.55 1.43
C SER A 269 13.41 8.23 2.58
N ALA A 270 13.24 7.73 3.82
CA ALA A 270 13.83 8.31 5.02
C ALA A 270 15.35 8.14 5.07
N ARG A 271 15.98 9.06 5.81
CA ARG A 271 17.43 9.16 5.97
C ARG A 271 17.94 8.16 7.01
N LYS A 272 19.24 7.91 7.01
CA LYS A 272 19.95 6.90 7.81
C LYS A 272 19.60 6.89 9.30
N HIS A 273 19.45 8.07 9.92
CA HIS A 273 19.17 8.17 11.36
C HIS A 273 17.82 7.56 11.78
N LEU A 274 16.86 7.44 10.86
CA LEU A 274 15.58 6.76 11.07
C LEU A 274 15.60 5.30 10.65
N THR A 275 16.46 4.97 9.68
CA THR A 275 16.42 3.69 8.98
C THR A 275 17.55 2.74 9.33
N THR A 276 18.37 3.07 10.34
CA THR A 276 19.47 2.21 10.80
C THR A 276 19.37 1.96 12.31
N LYS A 277 19.65 0.73 12.72
CA LYS A 277 19.76 0.32 14.13
C LYS A 277 21.02 -0.50 14.35
N ASN A 278 21.80 -0.14 15.36
CA ASN A 278 22.89 -0.98 15.81
C ASN A 278 22.36 -2.08 16.73
N ILE A 279 22.59 -3.33 16.35
CA ILE A 279 22.21 -4.52 17.13
C ILE A 279 23.48 -5.34 17.32
N ASN A 280 23.90 -5.51 18.56
CA ASN A 280 25.08 -6.28 18.93
C ASN A 280 26.35 -5.88 18.15
N GLY A 281 26.59 -4.57 17.98
CA GLY A 281 27.75 -4.03 17.30
C GLY A 281 27.71 -4.08 15.77
N LYS A 282 26.58 -4.46 15.18
CA LYS A 282 26.35 -4.47 13.72
C LYS A 282 25.19 -3.56 13.37
N ASP A 283 25.35 -2.75 12.34
CA ASP A 283 24.29 -1.89 11.83
C ASP A 283 23.37 -2.70 10.91
N TYR A 284 22.07 -2.60 11.17
CA TYR A 284 20.99 -3.18 10.39
C TYR A 284 20.14 -2.08 9.76
N ALA A 285 19.76 -2.24 8.53
CA ALA A 285 18.72 -1.43 7.92
C ALA A 285 17.37 -1.76 8.59
N ARG A 286 16.68 -0.77 9.13
CA ARG A 286 15.37 -1.01 9.77
C ARG A 286 14.32 -1.29 8.72
N LEU A 287 13.34 -2.10 9.07
CA LEU A 287 12.24 -2.44 8.18
C LEU A 287 10.88 -2.12 8.82
N TYR A 288 9.82 -2.08 8.02
CA TYR A 288 8.45 -1.97 8.50
C TYR A 288 7.46 -2.59 7.51
N PHE A 289 6.23 -2.79 7.98
CA PHE A 289 5.17 -3.35 7.17
C PHE A 289 4.11 -2.31 6.84
N VAL A 290 3.64 -2.32 5.60
CA VAL A 290 2.49 -1.55 5.15
C VAL A 290 1.35 -2.50 4.83
N VAL A 291 0.18 -2.24 5.41
CA VAL A 291 -1.05 -2.96 5.11
C VAL A 291 -2.06 -2.00 4.50
N GLY A 292 -2.62 -2.38 3.36
CA GLY A 292 -3.69 -1.62 2.70
C GLY A 292 -5.02 -1.89 3.37
N LYS A 293 -5.80 -0.87 3.66
CA LYS A 293 -7.12 -0.97 4.34
C LYS A 293 -8.29 -1.17 3.38
N GLU A 294 -8.06 -1.00 2.08
CA GLU A 294 -9.12 -0.87 1.07
C GLU A 294 -9.49 -2.21 0.38
N HIS A 295 -9.32 -3.34 1.09
CA HIS A 295 -9.72 -4.66 0.62
C HIS A 295 -10.21 -5.53 1.77
N ASN A 296 -10.92 -6.61 1.46
CA ASN A 296 -11.61 -7.45 2.45
C ASN A 296 -10.69 -8.40 3.26
N LYS A 297 -9.46 -8.64 2.81
CA LYS A 297 -8.48 -9.51 3.48
C LYS A 297 -7.49 -8.73 4.38
N TYR A 298 -7.71 -7.42 4.59
CA TYR A 298 -6.71 -6.58 5.26
C TYR A 298 -6.48 -6.98 6.73
N LEU A 299 -7.47 -7.51 7.42
CA LEU A 299 -7.33 -7.94 8.81
C LEU A 299 -6.37 -9.12 8.95
N GLU A 300 -6.47 -10.13 8.09
CA GLU A 300 -5.59 -11.29 8.08
C GLU A 300 -4.17 -10.91 7.67
N ASN A 301 -4.02 -10.02 6.71
CA ASN A 301 -2.71 -9.47 6.32
C ASN A 301 -2.09 -8.65 7.46
N LEU A 302 -2.91 -7.89 8.18
CA LEU A 302 -2.50 -7.13 9.36
C LEU A 302 -2.03 -8.06 10.49
N ASP A 303 -2.72 -9.16 10.73
CA ASP A 303 -2.33 -10.13 11.76
C ASP A 303 -1.01 -10.83 11.39
N THR A 304 -0.80 -11.14 10.12
CA THR A 304 0.48 -11.65 9.61
C THR A 304 1.62 -10.64 9.84
N ALA A 305 1.40 -9.37 9.50
CA ALA A 305 2.38 -8.31 9.69
C ALA A 305 2.72 -8.07 11.17
N LYS A 306 1.71 -8.09 12.05
CA LYS A 306 1.91 -7.97 13.52
C LYS A 306 2.73 -9.12 14.09
N GLU A 307 2.45 -10.34 13.67
CA GLU A 307 3.18 -11.52 14.17
C GLU A 307 4.64 -11.49 13.70
N LEU A 308 4.89 -11.14 12.44
CA LEU A 308 6.27 -10.98 11.94
C LEU A 308 7.01 -9.84 12.64
N HIS A 309 6.36 -8.69 12.86
CA HIS A 309 6.93 -7.60 13.66
C HIS A 309 7.33 -8.08 15.06
N LYS A 310 6.42 -8.74 15.77
CA LYS A 310 6.66 -9.25 17.13
C LYS A 310 7.86 -10.21 17.18
N ARG A 311 7.97 -11.12 16.23
CA ARG A 311 9.09 -12.09 16.15
C ARG A 311 10.41 -11.40 15.80
N LEU A 312 10.37 -10.42 14.89
CA LEU A 312 11.54 -9.62 14.55
C LEU A 312 12.07 -8.86 15.77
N GLU A 313 11.20 -8.17 16.51
CA GLU A 313 11.58 -7.43 17.71
C GLU A 313 12.09 -8.32 18.84
N ALA A 314 11.54 -9.53 18.98
CA ALA A 314 12.02 -10.50 19.97
C ALA A 314 13.45 -10.97 19.67
N LYS A 315 13.82 -11.12 18.40
CA LYS A 315 15.10 -11.67 17.96
C LYS A 315 16.14 -10.60 17.60
N TYR A 316 15.68 -9.48 17.05
CA TYR A 316 16.47 -8.33 16.60
C TYR A 316 15.88 -7.02 17.11
N PRO A 317 16.02 -6.70 18.41
CA PRO A 317 15.35 -5.56 19.03
C PRO A 317 15.66 -4.22 18.31
N GLY A 318 14.62 -3.49 17.94
CA GLY A 318 14.69 -2.22 17.24
C GLY A 318 14.89 -2.32 15.72
N ILE A 319 14.90 -3.53 15.13
CA ILE A 319 15.00 -3.69 13.66
C ILE A 319 13.71 -3.25 12.97
N SER A 320 12.55 -3.46 13.59
CA SER A 320 11.27 -3.12 12.99
C SER A 320 10.78 -1.76 13.45
N ARG A 321 10.46 -0.89 12.49
CA ARG A 321 9.82 0.40 12.74
C ARG A 321 8.32 0.29 13.01
N GLY A 322 7.73 -0.90 12.79
CA GLY A 322 6.33 -1.17 13.15
C GLY A 322 5.47 -1.66 12.00
N VAL A 323 4.15 -1.52 12.20
CA VAL A 323 3.11 -1.90 11.25
C VAL A 323 2.18 -0.72 11.02
N PHE A 324 2.04 -0.32 9.77
CA PHE A 324 1.27 0.85 9.34
C PHE A 324 0.09 0.42 8.48
N LEU A 325 -1.08 0.97 8.77
CA LEU A 325 -2.29 0.76 7.99
C LEU A 325 -2.52 2.01 7.14
N LYS A 326 -2.54 1.84 5.82
CA LYS A 326 -2.71 2.94 4.86
C LYS A 326 -4.02 2.80 4.08
N THR A 327 -4.65 3.93 3.82
CA THR A 327 -5.84 4.05 2.98
C THR A 327 -5.45 4.62 1.61
N LYS A 328 -6.42 4.75 0.72
CA LYS A 328 -6.21 5.36 -0.61
C LYS A 328 -5.86 6.85 -0.54
N SER A 329 -6.04 7.51 0.59
CA SER A 329 -5.64 8.92 0.78
C SER A 329 -4.13 9.09 0.88
N GLU A 330 -3.40 8.05 1.30
CA GLU A 330 -1.94 8.11 1.52
C GLU A 330 -1.12 7.31 0.50
N GLY A 331 -1.78 6.51 -0.33
CA GLY A 331 -1.09 5.69 -1.32
C GLY A 331 -2.06 4.87 -2.17
N ASN A 332 -1.69 3.65 -2.52
CA ASN A 332 -2.55 2.77 -3.31
C ASN A 332 -3.78 2.29 -2.52
N GLY A 333 -3.64 2.04 -1.23
CA GLY A 333 -4.71 1.59 -0.33
C GLY A 333 -5.01 0.09 -0.39
N VAL A 334 -4.63 -0.62 -1.45
CA VAL A 334 -4.80 -2.08 -1.63
C VAL A 334 -3.44 -2.79 -1.68
N TYR A 335 -2.46 -2.22 -2.42
CA TYR A 335 -1.09 -2.72 -2.55
C TYR A 335 -1.01 -4.17 -3.08
N ASN A 336 -1.95 -4.57 -3.96
CA ASN A 336 -2.12 -5.95 -4.46
C ASN A 336 -2.26 -7.01 -3.34
N GLN A 337 -2.58 -6.58 -2.11
CA GLN A 337 -2.69 -7.48 -0.96
C GLN A 337 -4.04 -8.22 -0.90
N ASP A 338 -4.98 -7.86 -1.75
CA ASP A 338 -6.26 -8.56 -1.94
C ASP A 338 -6.10 -9.94 -2.61
N VAL A 339 -4.93 -10.24 -3.17
CA VAL A 339 -4.61 -11.55 -3.77
C VAL A 339 -4.63 -12.67 -2.73
N SER A 340 -4.10 -12.44 -1.53
CA SER A 340 -3.98 -13.44 -0.47
C SER A 340 -4.18 -12.84 0.92
N ASN A 341 -4.65 -13.64 1.87
CA ASN A 341 -4.66 -13.30 3.29
C ASN A 341 -3.27 -13.38 3.96
N LYS A 342 -2.23 -13.64 3.19
CA LYS A 342 -0.82 -13.66 3.59
C LYS A 342 0.05 -12.84 2.64
N ALA A 343 -0.54 -11.82 2.04
CA ALA A 343 0.17 -10.82 1.27
C ALA A 343 0.69 -9.71 2.18
N MET A 344 1.89 -9.21 1.88
CA MET A 344 2.53 -8.13 2.65
C MET A 344 3.35 -7.23 1.75
N LEU A 345 3.45 -5.96 2.13
CA LEU A 345 4.44 -5.03 1.65
C LEU A 345 5.44 -4.79 2.77
N VAL A 346 6.71 -4.99 2.47
CA VAL A 346 7.80 -4.77 3.42
C VAL A 346 8.78 -3.75 2.87
N GLU A 347 8.95 -2.69 3.62
CA GLU A 347 9.96 -1.67 3.37
C GLU A 347 11.25 -2.08 4.08
N ILE A 348 12.34 -2.21 3.35
CA ILE A 348 13.63 -2.66 3.90
C ILE A 348 14.65 -1.54 3.74
N GLY A 349 14.97 -0.88 4.86
CA GLY A 349 15.89 0.23 4.92
C GLY A 349 15.33 1.52 4.33
N GLY A 350 16.20 2.50 4.19
CA GLY A 350 15.97 3.78 3.55
C GLY A 350 17.09 4.13 2.57
N VAL A 351 16.97 5.30 1.96
CA VAL A 351 17.86 5.72 0.86
C VAL A 351 19.35 5.72 1.19
N ASP A 352 19.74 5.88 2.46
CA ASP A 352 21.15 5.99 2.88
C ASP A 352 21.77 4.67 3.35
N ASN A 353 21.00 3.57 3.39
CA ASN A 353 21.54 2.30 3.85
C ASN A 353 22.51 1.69 2.85
N ASP A 354 23.60 1.15 3.36
CA ASP A 354 24.54 0.39 2.54
C ASP A 354 24.10 -1.08 2.38
N LEU A 355 24.68 -1.76 1.41
CA LEU A 355 24.30 -3.11 1.05
C LEU A 355 24.52 -4.13 2.18
N ASN A 356 25.51 -3.93 3.05
CA ASN A 356 25.75 -4.81 4.19
C ASN A 356 24.66 -4.67 5.26
N GLU A 357 24.21 -3.44 5.54
CA GLU A 357 23.09 -3.15 6.43
C GLU A 357 21.81 -3.79 5.90
N LEU A 358 21.54 -3.61 4.61
CA LEU A 358 20.39 -4.16 3.91
C LEU A 358 20.37 -5.70 3.92
N TYR A 359 21.52 -6.31 3.60
CA TYR A 359 21.65 -7.76 3.55
C TYR A 359 21.47 -8.40 4.93
N ARG A 360 22.01 -7.78 6.00
CA ARG A 360 21.76 -8.26 7.35
C ARG A 360 20.26 -8.24 7.71
N SER A 361 19.55 -7.24 7.25
CA SER A 361 18.10 -7.13 7.50
C SER A 361 17.28 -8.11 6.67
N VAL A 362 17.65 -8.34 5.43
CA VAL A 362 17.05 -9.40 4.60
C VAL A 362 17.28 -10.77 5.24
N ASP A 363 18.50 -11.04 5.75
CA ASP A 363 18.81 -12.29 6.43
C ASP A 363 17.98 -12.46 7.70
N ALA A 364 17.87 -11.42 8.53
CA ALA A 364 17.06 -11.42 9.74
C ALA A 364 15.56 -11.62 9.42
N PHE A 365 15.03 -10.91 8.43
CA PHE A 365 13.65 -11.10 7.99
C PHE A 365 13.42 -12.52 7.50
N THR A 366 14.31 -13.06 6.66
CA THR A 366 14.18 -14.40 6.10
C THR A 366 14.24 -15.48 7.19
N GLU A 367 15.08 -15.29 8.20
CA GLU A 367 15.15 -16.20 9.35
C GLU A 367 13.82 -16.26 10.08
N VAL A 368 13.29 -15.10 10.46
CA VAL A 368 12.02 -14.99 11.20
C VAL A 368 10.82 -15.46 10.35
N PHE A 369 10.79 -15.06 9.08
CA PHE A 369 9.73 -15.47 8.16
C PHE A 369 9.72 -17.00 7.96
N SER A 370 10.89 -17.64 7.84
CA SER A 370 10.96 -19.08 7.65
C SER A 370 10.46 -19.86 8.88
N GLU A 371 10.74 -19.39 10.09
CA GLU A 371 10.19 -19.96 11.32
C GLU A 371 8.66 -19.85 11.35
N TYR A 372 8.13 -18.65 11.07
CA TYR A 372 6.70 -18.43 10.98
C TYR A 372 6.03 -19.30 9.89
N TYR A 373 6.68 -19.45 8.75
CA TYR A 373 6.19 -20.26 7.63
C TYR A 373 6.03 -21.72 8.04
N TRP A 374 7.05 -22.34 8.62
CA TRP A 374 7.02 -23.75 8.98
C TRP A 374 6.03 -24.02 10.12
N GLU A 375 6.01 -23.23 11.17
CA GLU A 375 5.02 -23.36 12.25
C GLU A 375 3.58 -23.25 11.72
N SER A 376 3.30 -22.33 10.81
CA SER A 376 1.96 -22.18 10.23
C SER A 376 1.61 -23.31 9.25
N SER A 377 2.58 -24.01 8.68
CA SER A 377 2.40 -25.14 7.79
C SER A 377 2.15 -26.43 8.60
N GLU A 378 2.91 -26.68 9.64
CA GLU A 378 2.72 -27.79 10.56
C GLU A 378 1.35 -27.75 11.25
N ALA A 379 0.90 -26.56 11.67
CA ALA A 379 -0.45 -26.38 12.24
C ALA A 379 -1.57 -26.75 11.26
N LYS A 380 -1.37 -26.58 9.95
CA LYS A 380 -2.35 -26.99 8.94
C LYS A 380 -2.37 -28.51 8.73
N GLU A 381 -1.21 -29.18 8.75
CA GLU A 381 -1.14 -30.63 8.59
C GLU A 381 -1.80 -31.34 9.76
N VAL A 382 -1.61 -30.88 10.99
CA VAL A 382 -2.24 -31.43 12.20
C VAL A 382 -3.77 -31.27 12.17
N ASN A 383 -4.29 -30.15 11.70
CA ASN A 383 -5.73 -29.89 11.62
C ASN A 383 -6.40 -30.52 10.37
N GLY A 384 -5.63 -30.91 9.35
CA GLY A 384 -6.14 -31.56 8.13
C GLY A 384 -6.33 -33.05 8.24
N ASN A 385 -5.85 -33.70 9.30
CA ASN A 385 -5.93 -35.14 9.56
C ASN A 385 -6.97 -35.49 10.65
N GLY A 386 -7.88 -34.55 10.97
CA GLY A 386 -8.97 -34.73 11.94
C GLY A 386 -10.32 -34.93 11.30
#